data_9bbfd6930da4ddb69847c1a470c3311c
#
_entry.id   9bbfd6930da4ddb69847c1a470c3311c
#
_cell.length_a   1.000
_cell.length_b   1.000
_cell.length_c   1.000
_cell.angle_alpha   90.00
_cell.angle_beta   90.00
_cell.angle_gamma   90.00
#
_symmetry.space_group_name_H-M   'P 1'
#
loop_
_entity.id
_entity.type
_entity.pdbx_description
1 polymer ?
#
loop_
_entity_poly.entity_id
_entity_poly.type
_entity_poly.pdbx_seq_one_letter_code
_entity_poly.pdbx_strand_id
1 'polypeptide(L)'
;VNDFNDYGWNADDHVHKIYSGKDKNSDKPIIISTWQSIYKFPKRYFDDIDCVIGDEAHLFKSKSLTGIMTKLHNAKYRFGFTGTLDGSKTHKWVLEGLFGDCEQVTKTDDLIKSGYLSKFRIKILLCKHAPQYFESYHEEIDYLVSHRGRNNLIKNLVKDIEGNTLVLFNYIEKHGEPLYELINSTIDPSRKLFFVHGGTDVEDREEVRQITETENNAVIIASYGTFSTGINIKRLHNIIFASPSKSRIRNLQSIGRVLRKGEGKDIATLYDIADDIGGQNYTLKHLNERVNIYNEENFKYEVIKVNLRAG
;
A
#
# COMPACT_ATOMS: atom_id res chain seq x y z
N VAL A 1 -6.61 9.54 -16.68
CA VAL A 1 -7.13 9.99 -17.99
C VAL A 1 -7.43 8.80 -18.88
N ASN A 2 -6.52 7.82 -18.95
CA ASN A 2 -6.76 6.61 -19.73
C ASN A 2 -8.05 5.90 -19.30
N ASP A 3 -8.29 5.79 -17.99
CA ASP A 3 -9.51 5.20 -17.43
C ASP A 3 -10.79 5.92 -17.92
N PHE A 4 -10.75 7.25 -18.09
CA PHE A 4 -11.89 7.98 -18.66
C PHE A 4 -12.17 7.60 -20.11
N ASN A 5 -11.10 7.43 -20.90
CA ASN A 5 -11.24 6.97 -22.29
C ASN A 5 -11.76 5.53 -22.34
N ASP A 6 -11.32 4.66 -21.42
CA ASP A 6 -11.81 3.28 -21.30
C ASP A 6 -13.31 3.21 -20.93
N TYR A 7 -13.82 4.22 -20.20
CA TYR A 7 -15.25 4.38 -19.91
C TYR A 7 -16.02 5.09 -21.05
N GLY A 8 -15.39 5.34 -22.18
CA GLY A 8 -16.04 5.93 -23.37
C GLY A 8 -16.16 7.46 -23.34
N TRP A 9 -15.47 8.14 -22.41
CA TRP A 9 -15.40 9.60 -22.37
C TRP A 9 -14.08 10.10 -22.95
N ASN A 10 -14.13 10.91 -24.03
CA ASN A 10 -12.93 11.46 -24.63
C ASN A 10 -12.31 12.55 -23.73
N ALA A 11 -11.48 12.12 -22.80
CA ALA A 11 -10.84 13.00 -21.83
C ALA A 11 -9.84 13.96 -22.47
N ASP A 12 -9.25 13.61 -23.60
CA ASP A 12 -8.22 14.42 -24.23
C ASP A 12 -8.77 15.76 -24.77
N ASP A 13 -10.07 15.85 -25.09
CA ASP A 13 -10.70 17.08 -25.50
C ASP A 13 -10.93 18.07 -24.34
N HIS A 14 -11.09 17.57 -23.12
CA HIS A 14 -11.55 18.35 -21.97
C HIS A 14 -10.51 18.49 -20.85
N VAL A 15 -9.49 17.64 -20.83
CA VAL A 15 -8.54 17.54 -19.74
C VAL A 15 -7.16 18.10 -20.11
N HIS A 16 -6.66 18.99 -19.28
CA HIS A 16 -5.27 19.40 -19.29
C HIS A 16 -4.49 18.75 -18.14
N LYS A 17 -3.34 18.16 -18.46
CA LYS A 17 -2.49 17.46 -17.49
C LYS A 17 -1.29 18.33 -17.13
N ILE A 18 -1.13 18.67 -15.84
CA ILE A 18 0.03 19.41 -15.33
C ILE A 18 0.89 18.48 -14.48
N TYR A 19 2.05 18.11 -15.02
CA TYR A 19 3.09 17.36 -14.32
C TYR A 19 4.46 17.80 -14.81
N SER A 20 5.55 17.26 -14.29
CA SER A 20 6.92 17.71 -14.59
C SER A 20 7.15 17.96 -16.08
N GLY A 21 7.56 19.20 -16.44
CA GLY A 21 7.87 19.60 -17.81
C GLY A 21 6.69 19.95 -18.73
N LYS A 22 5.44 19.90 -18.25
CA LYS A 22 4.25 20.26 -19.04
C LYS A 22 3.83 21.72 -18.82
N ASP A 23 3.13 22.27 -19.82
CA ASP A 23 2.58 23.63 -19.77
C ASP A 23 1.64 23.78 -18.57
N LYS A 24 1.70 24.98 -17.96
CA LYS A 24 0.93 25.34 -16.77
C LYS A 24 -0.41 25.99 -17.09
N ASN A 25 -0.55 26.53 -18.30
CA ASN A 25 -1.75 27.23 -18.74
C ASN A 25 -2.57 26.37 -19.69
N SER A 26 -3.86 26.45 -19.56
CA SER A 26 -4.79 25.76 -20.45
C SER A 26 -6.16 26.41 -20.41
N ASP A 27 -6.83 26.43 -21.55
CA ASP A 27 -8.24 26.84 -21.70
C ASP A 27 -9.21 25.65 -21.46
N LYS A 28 -8.69 24.46 -21.16
CA LYS A 28 -9.53 23.28 -20.93
C LYS A 28 -10.23 23.36 -19.58
N PRO A 29 -11.48 22.92 -19.50
CA PRO A 29 -12.32 23.07 -18.29
C PRO A 29 -11.87 22.18 -17.13
N ILE A 30 -11.06 21.14 -17.37
CA ILE A 30 -10.60 20.22 -16.34
C ILE A 30 -9.08 20.19 -16.30
N ILE A 31 -8.53 20.43 -15.13
CA ILE A 31 -7.09 20.35 -14.86
C ILE A 31 -6.82 19.16 -13.95
N ILE A 32 -5.98 18.22 -14.39
CA ILE A 32 -5.46 17.14 -13.56
C ILE A 32 -4.00 17.41 -13.29
N SER A 33 -3.64 17.51 -12.02
CA SER A 33 -2.27 17.85 -11.63
C SER A 33 -1.80 17.06 -10.42
N THR A 34 -0.49 16.82 -10.35
CA THR A 34 0.13 16.44 -9.09
C THR A 34 0.30 17.69 -8.21
N TRP A 35 0.15 17.56 -6.91
CA TRP A 35 0.28 18.68 -5.99
C TRP A 35 1.67 19.33 -6.04
N GLN A 36 2.72 18.55 -6.32
CA GLN A 36 4.10 19.03 -6.48
C GLN A 36 4.24 20.05 -7.61
N SER A 37 3.43 19.88 -8.65
CA SER A 37 3.48 20.77 -9.82
C SER A 37 2.85 22.13 -9.58
N ILE A 38 1.85 22.21 -8.68
CA ILE A 38 1.01 23.42 -8.52
C ILE A 38 1.13 24.10 -7.15
N TYR A 39 1.70 23.48 -6.11
CA TYR A 39 1.70 24.05 -4.76
C TYR A 39 2.41 25.41 -4.65
N LYS A 40 3.38 25.71 -5.53
CA LYS A 40 4.07 27.00 -5.60
C LYS A 40 3.35 28.05 -6.45
N PHE A 41 2.27 27.70 -7.14
CA PHE A 41 1.56 28.65 -7.99
C PHE A 41 0.94 29.76 -7.14
N PRO A 42 0.89 31.02 -7.68
CA PRO A 42 0.28 32.13 -6.98
C PRO A 42 -1.22 31.91 -6.82
N LYS A 43 -1.83 32.56 -5.80
CA LYS A 43 -3.25 32.45 -5.50
C LYS A 43 -4.14 32.72 -6.72
N ARG A 44 -3.81 33.74 -7.52
CA ARG A 44 -4.53 34.12 -8.73
C ARG A 44 -4.69 33.00 -9.77
N TYR A 45 -3.80 32.00 -9.75
CA TYR A 45 -3.91 30.83 -10.64
C TYR A 45 -5.16 29.99 -10.37
N PHE A 46 -5.67 30.07 -9.14
CA PHE A 46 -6.78 29.27 -8.66
C PHE A 46 -8.12 30.03 -8.64
N ASP A 47 -8.13 31.31 -9.11
CA ASP A 47 -9.29 32.18 -8.97
C ASP A 47 -10.50 31.71 -9.79
N ASP A 48 -10.28 31.06 -10.92
CA ASP A 48 -11.32 30.57 -11.85
C ASP A 48 -11.71 29.09 -11.60
N ILE A 49 -11.25 28.49 -10.50
CA ILE A 49 -11.56 27.12 -10.19
C ILE A 49 -12.78 27.05 -9.28
N ASP A 50 -13.89 26.53 -9.79
CA ASP A 50 -15.16 26.36 -9.08
C ASP A 50 -15.24 25.06 -8.29
N CYS A 51 -14.56 23.99 -8.76
CA CYS A 51 -14.60 22.65 -8.17
C CYS A 51 -13.22 22.08 -7.97
N VAL A 52 -12.97 21.47 -6.82
CA VAL A 52 -11.75 20.71 -6.53
C VAL A 52 -12.09 19.29 -6.09
N ILE A 53 -11.40 18.35 -6.67
CA ILE A 53 -11.45 16.93 -6.32
C ILE A 53 -10.06 16.50 -5.84
N GLY A 54 -9.94 16.14 -4.56
CA GLY A 54 -8.71 15.63 -3.96
C GLY A 54 -8.74 14.11 -3.89
N ASP A 55 -7.89 13.46 -4.69
CA ASP A 55 -7.63 12.03 -4.54
C ASP A 55 -6.62 11.80 -3.41
N GLU A 56 -6.70 10.63 -2.76
CA GLU A 56 -5.94 10.31 -1.55
C GLU A 56 -6.03 11.43 -0.48
N ALA A 57 -7.27 11.86 -0.20
CA ALA A 57 -7.57 13.01 0.66
C ALA A 57 -6.89 12.92 2.04
N HIS A 58 -6.56 11.72 2.52
CA HIS A 58 -5.81 11.53 3.76
C HIS A 58 -4.42 12.21 3.78
N LEU A 59 -3.87 12.58 2.61
CA LEU A 59 -2.60 13.32 2.50
C LEU A 59 -2.75 14.82 2.75
N PHE A 60 -3.98 15.36 2.73
CA PHE A 60 -4.25 16.81 2.81
C PHE A 60 -3.97 17.44 4.18
N LYS A 61 -3.48 16.68 5.15
CA LYS A 61 -2.89 17.21 6.38
C LYS A 61 -1.51 17.87 6.19
N SER A 62 -0.86 17.66 5.04
CA SER A 62 0.45 18.27 4.75
C SER A 62 0.32 19.77 4.45
N LYS A 63 1.33 20.56 4.85
CA LYS A 63 1.34 22.02 4.63
C LYS A 63 1.18 22.42 3.15
N SER A 64 1.74 21.63 2.24
CA SER A 64 1.66 21.92 0.79
C SER A 64 0.24 21.77 0.26
N LEU A 65 -0.44 20.67 0.60
CA LEU A 65 -1.81 20.40 0.18
C LEU A 65 -2.81 21.32 0.87
N THR A 66 -2.67 21.56 2.16
CA THR A 66 -3.47 22.55 2.89
C THR A 66 -3.29 23.95 2.29
N GLY A 67 -2.06 24.31 1.90
CA GLY A 67 -1.76 25.57 1.24
C GLY A 67 -2.42 25.71 -0.14
N ILE A 68 -2.53 24.62 -0.92
CA ILE A 68 -3.30 24.64 -2.18
C ILE A 68 -4.79 24.88 -1.88
N MET A 69 -5.36 24.17 -0.91
CA MET A 69 -6.77 24.32 -0.54
C MET A 69 -7.12 25.73 -0.05
N THR A 70 -6.19 26.39 0.63
CA THR A 70 -6.33 27.80 1.04
C THR A 70 -6.33 28.75 -0.14
N LYS A 71 -5.58 28.46 -1.21
CA LYS A 71 -5.55 29.27 -2.44
C LYS A 71 -6.81 29.08 -3.28
N LEU A 72 -7.48 27.94 -3.20
CA LEU A 72 -8.73 27.59 -3.88
C LEU A 72 -9.95 28.25 -3.19
N HIS A 73 -9.85 29.57 -2.90
CA HIS A 73 -10.85 30.27 -2.06
C HIS A 73 -12.20 30.45 -2.77
N ASN A 74 -12.23 30.46 -4.11
CA ASN A 74 -13.44 30.58 -4.92
C ASN A 74 -14.10 29.22 -5.20
N ALA A 75 -13.40 28.10 -4.95
CA ALA A 75 -13.94 26.77 -5.20
C ALA A 75 -15.13 26.49 -4.28
N LYS A 76 -16.32 26.47 -4.86
CA LYS A 76 -17.61 26.21 -4.18
C LYS A 76 -17.78 24.76 -3.83
N TYR A 77 -17.30 23.88 -4.71
CA TYR A 77 -17.44 22.42 -4.59
C TYR A 77 -16.09 21.82 -4.23
N ARG A 78 -16.04 21.10 -3.12
CA ARG A 78 -14.82 20.49 -2.60
C ARG A 78 -15.07 19.05 -2.23
N PHE A 79 -14.49 18.11 -2.96
CA PHE A 79 -14.62 16.69 -2.74
C PHE A 79 -13.25 16.07 -2.44
N GLY A 80 -13.18 15.30 -1.35
CA GLY A 80 -11.99 14.53 -0.99
C GLY A 80 -12.33 13.04 -0.98
N PHE A 81 -11.59 12.24 -1.73
CA PHE A 81 -11.77 10.80 -1.76
C PHE A 81 -10.56 10.10 -1.16
N THR A 82 -10.80 9.11 -0.32
CA THR A 82 -9.74 8.25 0.21
C THR A 82 -10.31 6.90 0.62
N GLY A 83 -9.54 5.84 0.36
CA GLY A 83 -9.90 4.51 0.83
C GLY A 83 -9.61 4.28 2.32
N THR A 84 -8.81 5.17 2.96
CA THR A 84 -8.34 4.96 4.33
C THR A 84 -8.13 6.28 5.05
N LEU A 85 -8.55 6.33 6.33
CA LEU A 85 -8.19 7.38 7.27
C LEU A 85 -7.16 6.85 8.27
N ASP A 86 -6.35 7.72 8.87
CA ASP A 86 -5.33 7.32 9.85
C ASP A 86 -5.91 6.94 11.22
N GLY A 87 -7.21 7.13 11.40
CA GLY A 87 -7.95 6.80 12.62
C GLY A 87 -7.89 7.89 13.71
N SER A 88 -7.09 8.95 13.52
CA SER A 88 -7.02 10.05 14.51
C SER A 88 -8.13 11.08 14.30
N LYS A 89 -8.71 11.58 15.42
CA LYS A 89 -9.72 12.64 15.38
C LYS A 89 -9.18 13.95 14.78
N THR A 90 -7.94 14.30 15.11
CA THR A 90 -7.30 15.53 14.59
C THR A 90 -7.19 15.49 13.07
N HIS A 91 -6.80 14.35 12.51
CA HIS A 91 -6.73 14.19 11.06
C HIS A 91 -8.10 14.32 10.40
N LYS A 92 -9.13 13.68 10.98
CA LYS A 92 -10.50 13.79 10.50
C LYS A 92 -10.98 15.26 10.50
N TRP A 93 -10.76 15.99 11.57
CA TRP A 93 -11.13 17.42 11.66
C TRP A 93 -10.44 18.30 10.62
N VAL A 94 -9.16 18.03 10.31
CA VAL A 94 -8.46 18.75 9.23
C VAL A 94 -9.15 18.50 7.89
N LEU A 95 -9.52 17.26 7.59
CA LEU A 95 -10.20 16.91 6.35
C LEU A 95 -11.60 17.51 6.28
N GLU A 96 -12.37 17.47 7.39
CA GLU A 96 -13.68 18.09 7.49
C GLU A 96 -13.61 19.62 7.29
N GLY A 97 -12.57 20.26 7.79
CA GLY A 97 -12.32 21.69 7.55
C GLY A 97 -11.99 22.05 6.10
N LEU A 98 -11.46 21.11 5.33
CA LEU A 98 -11.07 21.33 3.93
C LEU A 98 -12.16 20.93 2.93
N PHE A 99 -12.90 19.85 3.19
CA PHE A 99 -13.82 19.22 2.25
C PHE A 99 -15.27 19.12 2.74
N GLY A 100 -15.53 19.31 4.03
CA GLY A 100 -16.82 19.07 4.67
C GLY A 100 -16.88 17.70 5.35
N ASP A 101 -18.06 17.29 5.77
CA ASP A 101 -18.28 16.09 6.58
C ASP A 101 -17.70 14.83 5.92
N CYS A 102 -17.07 14.00 6.75
CA CYS A 102 -16.52 12.72 6.31
C CYS A 102 -17.60 11.65 6.37
N GLU A 103 -17.98 11.13 5.22
CA GLU A 103 -18.92 10.02 5.09
C GLU A 103 -18.22 8.73 4.68
N GLN A 104 -18.57 7.64 5.35
CA GLN A 104 -18.13 6.29 4.94
C GLN A 104 -19.15 5.69 3.98
N VAL A 105 -18.85 5.73 2.68
CA VAL A 105 -19.75 5.27 1.62
C VAL A 105 -19.97 3.76 1.67
N THR A 106 -18.92 2.98 1.99
CA THR A 106 -19.00 1.52 2.06
C THR A 106 -17.90 0.95 2.96
N LYS A 107 -18.07 -0.29 3.40
CA LYS A 107 -17.07 -1.06 4.13
C LYS A 107 -16.46 -2.13 3.24
N THR A 108 -15.19 -2.48 3.50
CA THR A 108 -14.49 -3.54 2.76
C THR A 108 -15.24 -4.88 2.83
N ASP A 109 -15.78 -5.22 4.00
CA ASP A 109 -16.56 -6.45 4.21
C ASP A 109 -17.83 -6.51 3.35
N ASP A 110 -18.53 -5.37 3.18
CA ASP A 110 -19.72 -5.28 2.32
C ASP A 110 -19.36 -5.49 0.85
N LEU A 111 -18.23 -4.95 0.40
CA LEU A 111 -17.73 -5.16 -0.96
C LEU A 111 -17.30 -6.62 -1.21
N ILE A 112 -16.73 -7.28 -0.20
CA ILE A 112 -16.42 -8.72 -0.26
C ILE A 112 -17.70 -9.55 -0.36
N LYS A 113 -18.69 -9.27 0.49
CA LYS A 113 -19.99 -9.98 0.51
C LYS A 113 -20.77 -9.78 -0.79
N SER A 114 -20.74 -8.57 -1.34
CA SER A 114 -21.40 -8.24 -2.62
C SER A 114 -20.60 -8.74 -3.84
N GLY A 115 -19.45 -9.35 -3.62
CA GLY A 115 -18.65 -9.94 -4.69
C GLY A 115 -17.86 -8.94 -5.54
N TYR A 116 -17.73 -7.68 -5.14
CA TYR A 116 -16.86 -6.70 -5.81
C TYR A 116 -15.38 -6.91 -5.49
N LEU A 117 -15.08 -7.48 -4.33
CA LEU A 117 -13.72 -7.84 -3.90
C LEU A 117 -13.60 -9.35 -3.71
N SER A 118 -12.38 -9.87 -3.75
CA SER A 118 -12.07 -11.27 -3.47
C SER A 118 -12.33 -11.60 -2.01
N LYS A 119 -12.68 -12.85 -1.70
CA LYS A 119 -12.69 -13.35 -0.33
C LYS A 119 -11.32 -13.15 0.29
N PHE A 120 -11.26 -12.88 1.60
CA PHE A 120 -10.02 -12.55 2.28
C PHE A 120 -9.74 -13.45 3.48
N ARG A 121 -8.49 -13.87 3.62
CA ARG A 121 -8.01 -14.68 4.74
C ARG A 121 -6.70 -14.07 5.26
N ILE A 122 -6.56 -13.97 6.57
CA ILE A 122 -5.33 -13.52 7.22
C ILE A 122 -4.75 -14.67 8.06
N LYS A 123 -3.48 -14.97 7.83
CA LYS A 123 -2.68 -15.89 8.63
C LYS A 123 -1.57 -15.11 9.31
N ILE A 124 -1.68 -14.93 10.62
CA ILE A 124 -0.64 -14.31 11.44
C ILE A 124 0.36 -15.39 11.82
N LEU A 125 1.57 -15.33 11.29
CA LEU A 125 2.66 -16.24 11.64
C LEU A 125 3.43 -15.61 12.80
N LEU A 126 3.10 -16.00 14.02
CA LEU A 126 3.73 -15.49 15.24
C LEU A 126 5.04 -16.25 15.53
N CYS A 127 6.14 -15.66 15.10
CA CYS A 127 7.49 -16.18 15.31
C CYS A 127 7.90 -16.05 16.76
N LYS A 128 8.17 -17.17 17.42
CA LYS A 128 8.71 -17.22 18.78
C LYS A 128 10.23 -17.24 18.74
N HIS A 129 10.83 -16.18 19.26
CA HIS A 129 12.28 -16.04 19.42
C HIS A 129 12.71 -16.39 20.84
N ALA A 130 13.99 -16.61 21.04
CA ALA A 130 14.57 -16.61 22.37
C ALA A 130 14.39 -15.22 23.00
N PRO A 131 14.01 -15.13 24.29
CA PRO A 131 13.81 -13.84 24.94
C PRO A 131 15.07 -12.98 24.88
N GLN A 132 14.90 -11.74 24.39
CA GLN A 132 15.95 -10.74 24.32
C GLN A 132 15.36 -9.36 24.66
N TYR A 133 16.21 -8.46 25.12
CA TYR A 133 15.88 -7.08 25.40
C TYR A 133 16.60 -6.16 24.40
N PHE A 134 15.89 -5.18 23.88
CA PHE A 134 16.43 -4.14 23.02
C PHE A 134 16.15 -2.77 23.62
N GLU A 135 17.14 -1.91 23.63
CA GLU A 135 17.00 -0.54 24.16
C GLU A 135 16.14 0.33 23.23
N SER A 136 16.15 0.03 21.92
CA SER A 136 15.45 0.81 20.92
C SER A 136 14.71 -0.07 19.91
N TYR A 137 13.70 0.54 19.27
CA TYR A 137 13.02 -0.05 18.12
C TYR A 137 13.97 -0.38 16.97
N HIS A 138 15.00 0.45 16.74
CA HIS A 138 15.96 0.23 15.66
C HIS A 138 16.81 -1.03 15.88
N GLU A 139 17.27 -1.25 17.11
CA GLU A 139 18.01 -2.47 17.45
C GLU A 139 17.16 -3.72 17.28
N GLU A 140 15.89 -3.69 17.71
CA GLU A 140 14.97 -4.79 17.51
C GLU A 140 14.76 -5.07 16.02
N ILE A 141 14.58 -4.04 15.21
CA ILE A 141 14.42 -4.19 13.75
C ILE A 141 15.70 -4.76 13.12
N ASP A 142 16.87 -4.25 13.47
CA ASP A 142 18.15 -4.75 12.92
C ASP A 142 18.35 -6.23 13.25
N TYR A 143 17.98 -6.65 14.46
CA TYR A 143 17.94 -8.06 14.82
C TYR A 143 16.97 -8.87 13.96
N LEU A 144 15.73 -8.40 13.81
CA LEU A 144 14.69 -9.14 13.09
C LEU A 144 14.99 -9.29 11.60
N VAL A 145 15.44 -8.22 10.93
CA VAL A 145 15.71 -8.27 9.48
C VAL A 145 16.94 -9.10 9.14
N SER A 146 17.89 -9.22 10.07
CA SER A 146 19.07 -10.07 9.93
C SER A 146 18.89 -11.51 10.45
N HIS A 147 17.77 -11.80 11.14
CA HIS A 147 17.56 -13.10 11.80
C HIS A 147 17.39 -14.21 10.76
N ARG A 148 18.36 -15.10 10.65
CA ARG A 148 18.41 -16.16 9.64
C ARG A 148 17.20 -17.09 9.66
N GLY A 149 16.78 -17.54 10.85
CA GLY A 149 15.61 -18.43 10.99
C GLY A 149 14.32 -17.78 10.49
N ARG A 150 14.14 -16.47 10.75
CA ARG A 150 13.00 -15.69 10.31
C ARG A 150 12.99 -15.52 8.78
N ASN A 151 14.11 -15.16 8.18
CA ASN A 151 14.22 -15.01 6.73
C ASN A 151 14.06 -16.36 6.01
N ASN A 152 14.54 -17.46 6.59
CA ASN A 152 14.30 -18.82 6.10
C ASN A 152 12.81 -19.20 6.17
N LEU A 153 12.08 -18.79 7.20
CA LEU A 153 10.63 -19.00 7.27
C LEU A 153 9.93 -18.29 6.10
N ILE A 154 10.26 -17.02 5.84
CA ILE A 154 9.68 -16.25 4.72
C ILE A 154 10.03 -16.91 3.38
N LYS A 155 11.28 -17.30 3.19
CA LYS A 155 11.73 -18.02 1.97
C LYS A 155 10.94 -19.31 1.77
N ASN A 156 10.80 -20.14 2.81
CA ASN A 156 10.08 -21.40 2.73
C ASN A 156 8.58 -21.15 2.45
N LEU A 157 7.98 -20.15 3.10
CA LEU A 157 6.61 -19.75 2.83
C LEU A 157 6.43 -19.38 1.35
N VAL A 158 7.31 -18.55 0.78
CA VAL A 158 7.26 -18.18 -0.64
C VAL A 158 7.38 -19.40 -1.53
N LYS A 159 8.22 -20.37 -1.17
CA LYS A 159 8.40 -21.61 -1.92
C LYS A 159 7.13 -22.49 -1.92
N ASP A 160 6.46 -22.57 -0.76
CA ASP A 160 5.38 -23.52 -0.52
C ASP A 160 4.00 -23.00 -0.97
N ILE A 161 3.83 -21.68 -1.12
CA ILE A 161 2.55 -21.10 -1.55
C ILE A 161 2.50 -20.93 -3.06
N GLU A 162 1.33 -21.23 -3.63
CA GLU A 162 1.02 -21.03 -5.04
C GLU A 162 0.30 -19.71 -5.28
N GLY A 163 0.36 -19.24 -6.52
CA GLY A 163 -0.25 -17.99 -6.95
C GLY A 163 0.69 -16.80 -6.90
N ASN A 164 0.34 -15.76 -7.64
CA ASN A 164 1.12 -14.53 -7.66
C ASN A 164 1.23 -13.96 -6.25
N THR A 165 2.45 -13.81 -5.78
CA THR A 165 2.77 -13.48 -4.39
C THR A 165 3.56 -12.18 -4.32
N LEU A 166 3.12 -11.29 -3.45
CA LEU A 166 3.80 -10.04 -3.12
C LEU A 166 4.45 -10.14 -1.74
N VAL A 167 5.73 -9.88 -1.64
CA VAL A 167 6.48 -9.81 -0.38
C VAL A 167 6.86 -8.37 -0.11
N LEU A 168 6.38 -7.80 0.99
CA LEU A 168 6.60 -6.40 1.33
C LEU A 168 7.64 -6.21 2.42
N PHE A 169 8.61 -5.33 2.15
CA PHE A 169 9.68 -4.99 3.08
C PHE A 169 9.84 -3.46 3.25
N ASN A 170 10.54 -3.03 4.32
CA ASN A 170 10.82 -1.62 4.61
C ASN A 170 12.23 -1.17 4.22
N TYR A 171 13.23 -2.01 4.43
CA TYR A 171 14.65 -1.64 4.29
C TYR A 171 15.26 -2.36 3.10
N ILE A 172 15.73 -1.60 2.09
CA ILE A 172 16.24 -2.17 0.83
C ILE A 172 17.49 -3.00 1.11
N GLU A 173 18.57 -2.36 1.53
CA GLU A 173 19.89 -2.99 1.71
C GLU A 173 19.93 -4.01 2.87
N LYS A 174 19.25 -3.69 3.99
CA LYS A 174 19.29 -4.51 5.21
C LYS A 174 18.37 -5.73 5.15
N HIS A 175 17.32 -5.72 4.34
CA HIS A 175 16.31 -6.76 4.33
C HIS A 175 15.86 -7.18 2.93
N GLY A 176 15.50 -6.24 2.06
CA GLY A 176 14.97 -6.53 0.75
C GLY A 176 15.94 -7.29 -0.14
N GLU A 177 17.16 -6.79 -0.29
CA GLU A 177 18.22 -7.42 -1.09
C GLU A 177 18.63 -8.79 -0.53
N PRO A 178 18.97 -8.95 0.77
CA PRO A 178 19.28 -10.26 1.33
C PRO A 178 18.12 -11.26 1.21
N LEU A 179 16.88 -10.82 1.35
CA LEU A 179 15.71 -11.67 1.20
C LEU A 179 15.49 -12.09 -0.25
N TYR A 180 15.71 -11.17 -1.20
CA TYR A 180 15.67 -11.47 -2.62
C TYR A 180 16.71 -12.54 -3.01
N GLU A 181 17.96 -12.36 -2.62
CA GLU A 181 19.04 -13.33 -2.89
C GLU A 181 18.72 -14.70 -2.28
N LEU A 182 18.24 -14.72 -1.03
CA LEU A 182 17.88 -15.95 -0.35
C LEU A 182 16.74 -16.70 -1.05
N ILE A 183 15.72 -15.99 -1.53
CA ILE A 183 14.60 -16.58 -2.26
C ILE A 183 15.06 -17.00 -3.64
N ASN A 184 15.79 -16.16 -4.36
CA ASN A 184 16.31 -16.44 -5.71
C ASN A 184 17.17 -17.71 -5.77
N SER A 185 17.98 -17.96 -4.74
CA SER A 185 18.83 -19.14 -4.65
C SER A 185 18.08 -20.48 -4.50
N THR A 186 16.77 -20.44 -4.20
CA THR A 186 15.99 -21.64 -3.84
C THR A 186 14.64 -21.75 -4.53
N ILE A 187 14.19 -20.71 -5.21
CA ILE A 187 12.93 -20.71 -5.95
C ILE A 187 13.05 -21.57 -7.20
N ASP A 188 11.96 -22.19 -7.63
CA ASP A 188 11.92 -22.94 -8.89
C ASP A 188 12.27 -21.99 -10.06
N PRO A 189 13.23 -22.36 -10.95
CA PRO A 189 13.64 -21.50 -12.07
C PRO A 189 12.51 -21.15 -13.05
N SER A 190 11.43 -21.92 -13.09
CA SER A 190 10.24 -21.61 -13.90
C SER A 190 9.38 -20.51 -13.30
N ARG A 191 9.53 -20.23 -12.01
CA ARG A 191 8.77 -19.23 -11.28
C ARG A 191 9.45 -17.87 -11.38
N LYS A 192 8.81 -16.90 -12.01
CA LYS A 192 9.37 -15.54 -12.16
C LYS A 192 9.49 -14.84 -10.83
N LEU A 193 10.63 -14.23 -10.57
CA LEU A 193 10.96 -13.47 -9.38
C LEU A 193 11.38 -12.05 -9.75
N PHE A 194 10.75 -11.05 -9.14
CA PHE A 194 11.02 -9.64 -9.38
C PHE A 194 11.40 -8.93 -8.08
N PHE A 195 12.32 -7.96 -8.19
CA PHE A 195 12.71 -7.09 -7.09
C PHE A 195 12.42 -5.63 -7.45
N VAL A 196 11.54 -4.97 -6.68
CA VAL A 196 11.02 -3.63 -7.00
C VAL A 196 11.13 -2.71 -5.79
N HIS A 197 11.80 -1.57 -5.96
CA HIS A 197 11.99 -0.58 -4.89
C HIS A 197 11.96 0.86 -5.44
N GLY A 198 12.20 1.85 -4.59
CA GLY A 198 12.12 3.27 -4.97
C GLY A 198 13.07 3.69 -6.10
N GLY A 199 14.19 2.98 -6.27
CA GLY A 199 15.14 3.20 -7.35
C GLY A 199 14.84 2.46 -8.66
N THR A 200 13.80 1.61 -8.71
CA THR A 200 13.37 0.93 -9.93
C THR A 200 12.65 1.92 -10.84
N ASP A 201 12.99 1.97 -12.12
CA ASP A 201 12.38 2.88 -13.08
C ASP A 201 10.89 2.60 -13.29
N VAL A 202 10.15 3.60 -13.74
CA VAL A 202 8.69 3.51 -13.92
C VAL A 202 8.34 2.49 -15.00
N GLU A 203 9.12 2.45 -16.07
CA GLU A 203 8.97 1.52 -17.18
C GLU A 203 9.16 0.06 -16.72
N ASP A 204 10.20 -0.20 -15.93
CA ASP A 204 10.48 -1.53 -15.37
C ASP A 204 9.35 -1.99 -14.43
N ARG A 205 8.81 -1.08 -13.61
CA ARG A 205 7.66 -1.40 -12.74
C ARG A 205 6.42 -1.76 -13.54
N GLU A 206 6.19 -1.06 -14.65
CA GLU A 206 5.06 -1.34 -15.53
C GLU A 206 5.24 -2.66 -16.25
N GLU A 207 6.47 -3.02 -16.67
CA GLU A 207 6.79 -4.31 -17.23
C GLU A 207 6.52 -5.45 -16.23
N VAL A 208 7.00 -5.31 -14.99
CA VAL A 208 6.72 -6.29 -13.91
C VAL A 208 5.21 -6.45 -13.70
N ARG A 209 4.45 -5.35 -13.72
CA ARG A 209 2.99 -5.39 -13.61
C ARG A 209 2.38 -6.21 -14.75
N GLN A 210 2.74 -5.90 -16.00
CA GLN A 210 2.18 -6.55 -17.19
C GLN A 210 2.51 -8.06 -17.19
N ILE A 211 3.75 -8.43 -16.89
CA ILE A 211 4.15 -9.82 -16.80
C ILE A 211 3.35 -10.54 -15.70
N THR A 212 3.21 -9.94 -14.52
CA THR A 212 2.49 -10.56 -13.39
C THR A 212 1.01 -10.75 -13.69
N GLU A 213 0.37 -9.88 -14.48
CA GLU A 213 -1.03 -10.05 -14.90
C GLU A 213 -1.24 -11.26 -15.83
N THR A 214 -0.22 -11.71 -16.52
CA THR A 214 -0.27 -12.91 -17.37
C THR A 214 0.20 -14.17 -16.66
N GLU A 215 1.01 -14.05 -15.62
CA GLU A 215 1.55 -15.16 -14.84
C GLU A 215 0.54 -15.64 -13.77
N ASN A 216 0.68 -16.93 -13.42
CA ASN A 216 -0.14 -17.54 -12.37
C ASN A 216 0.62 -17.77 -11.06
N ASN A 217 1.94 -17.70 -11.08
CA ASN A 217 2.78 -18.05 -9.92
C ASN A 217 4.05 -17.19 -9.82
N ALA A 218 3.97 -15.92 -10.18
CA ALA A 218 5.09 -14.99 -10.04
C ALA A 218 5.27 -14.53 -8.57
N VAL A 219 6.49 -14.13 -8.22
CA VAL A 219 6.83 -13.52 -6.92
C VAL A 219 7.39 -12.13 -7.13
N ILE A 220 6.86 -11.16 -6.42
CA ILE A 220 7.35 -9.78 -6.41
C ILE A 220 7.81 -9.47 -4.99
N ILE A 221 9.07 -9.12 -4.83
CA ILE A 221 9.62 -8.60 -3.57
C ILE A 221 9.70 -7.09 -3.72
N ALA A 222 8.89 -6.34 -2.97
CA ALA A 222 8.74 -4.91 -3.15
C ALA A 222 8.82 -4.12 -1.84
N SER A 223 9.34 -2.89 -1.93
CA SER A 223 9.26 -1.97 -0.79
C SER A 223 7.83 -1.46 -0.60
N TYR A 224 7.39 -1.30 0.65
CA TYR A 224 6.05 -0.75 0.95
C TYR A 224 5.79 0.60 0.26
N GLY A 225 6.80 1.47 0.20
CA GLY A 225 6.67 2.79 -0.44
C GLY A 225 6.37 2.68 -1.92
N THR A 226 7.09 1.84 -2.64
CA THR A 226 6.93 1.67 -4.08
C THR A 226 5.59 1.00 -4.41
N PHE A 227 5.21 -0.01 -3.64
CA PHE A 227 3.95 -0.71 -3.88
C PHE A 227 2.73 0.16 -3.60
N SER A 228 2.78 1.00 -2.56
CA SER A 228 1.66 1.89 -2.22
C SER A 228 1.40 2.99 -3.26
N THR A 229 2.37 3.35 -4.09
CA THR A 229 2.28 4.51 -5.00
C THR A 229 2.12 4.19 -6.47
N GLY A 230 2.18 2.94 -6.93
CA GLY A 230 2.21 2.77 -8.38
C GLY A 230 1.96 1.40 -8.99
N ILE A 231 1.98 0.31 -8.24
CA ILE A 231 1.81 -1.02 -8.84
C ILE A 231 0.38 -1.51 -8.61
N ASN A 232 -0.41 -1.62 -9.68
CA ASN A 232 -1.77 -2.13 -9.64
C ASN A 232 -1.84 -3.49 -10.33
N ILE A 233 -1.77 -4.58 -9.56
CA ILE A 233 -1.86 -5.95 -10.07
C ILE A 233 -3.15 -6.59 -9.55
N LYS A 234 -4.09 -6.92 -10.44
CA LYS A 234 -5.37 -7.55 -10.08
C LYS A 234 -5.20 -9.01 -9.69
N ARG A 235 -4.27 -9.71 -10.32
CA ARG A 235 -4.02 -11.15 -10.11
C ARG A 235 -3.06 -11.47 -8.97
N LEU A 236 -2.99 -10.64 -7.92
CA LEU A 236 -2.26 -10.99 -6.69
C LEU A 236 -3.11 -11.91 -5.82
N HIS A 237 -2.61 -13.12 -5.55
CA HIS A 237 -3.26 -14.11 -4.71
C HIS A 237 -2.82 -14.01 -3.25
N ASN A 238 -1.53 -13.72 -3.04
CA ASN A 238 -0.93 -13.67 -1.72
C ASN A 238 -0.16 -12.38 -1.49
N ILE A 239 -0.19 -11.91 -0.25
CA ILE A 239 0.67 -10.84 0.23
C ILE A 239 1.35 -11.28 1.52
N ILE A 240 2.65 -11.04 1.64
CA ILE A 240 3.45 -11.33 2.83
C ILE A 240 3.96 -10.02 3.41
N PHE A 241 3.58 -9.70 4.63
CA PHE A 241 4.16 -8.62 5.38
C PHE A 241 5.47 -9.09 6.02
N ALA A 242 6.56 -9.00 5.28
CA ALA A 242 7.88 -9.45 5.73
C ALA A 242 8.50 -8.51 6.77
N SER A 243 8.20 -7.21 6.71
CA SER A 243 8.63 -6.23 7.73
C SER A 243 7.44 -5.79 8.57
N PRO A 244 7.59 -5.67 9.90
CA PRO A 244 6.53 -5.18 10.77
C PRO A 244 6.18 -3.72 10.47
N SER A 245 4.90 -3.40 10.41
CA SER A 245 4.41 -2.04 10.21
C SER A 245 3.21 -1.77 11.12
N LYS A 246 3.21 -0.60 11.78
CA LYS A 246 2.05 -0.09 12.55
C LYS A 246 1.15 0.85 11.74
N SER A 247 1.57 1.26 10.56
CA SER A 247 0.85 2.26 9.76
C SER A 247 -0.48 1.71 9.24
N ARG A 248 -1.60 2.20 9.80
CA ARG A 248 -2.96 1.85 9.40
C ARG A 248 -3.17 2.04 7.89
N ILE A 249 -2.82 3.22 7.38
CA ILE A 249 -3.00 3.57 5.96
C ILE A 249 -2.23 2.59 5.08
N ARG A 250 -0.94 2.38 5.38
CA ARG A 250 -0.08 1.49 4.59
C ARG A 250 -0.60 0.06 4.56
N ASN A 251 -1.01 -0.46 5.72
CA ASN A 251 -1.53 -1.82 5.82
C ASN A 251 -2.83 -1.98 5.05
N LEU A 252 -3.80 -1.08 5.21
CA LEU A 252 -5.08 -1.12 4.51
C LEU A 252 -4.93 -0.90 3.00
N GLN A 253 -4.08 0.00 2.55
CA GLN A 253 -3.80 0.19 1.12
C GLN A 253 -3.18 -1.07 0.50
N SER A 254 -2.24 -1.72 1.20
CA SER A 254 -1.63 -2.97 0.73
C SER A 254 -2.67 -4.10 0.65
N ILE A 255 -3.51 -4.25 1.67
CA ILE A 255 -4.61 -5.22 1.69
C ILE A 255 -5.61 -4.92 0.56
N GLY A 256 -6.04 -3.67 0.42
CA GLY A 256 -7.01 -3.26 -0.61
C GLY A 256 -6.56 -3.60 -2.03
N ARG A 257 -5.27 -3.55 -2.32
CA ARG A 257 -4.73 -3.93 -3.63
C ARG A 257 -4.82 -5.43 -3.88
N VAL A 258 -4.53 -6.25 -2.87
CA VAL A 258 -4.61 -7.71 -3.01
C VAL A 258 -6.06 -8.20 -3.03
N LEU A 259 -7.01 -7.41 -2.54
CA LEU A 259 -8.44 -7.76 -2.57
C LEU A 259 -9.09 -7.56 -3.94
N ARG A 260 -8.47 -6.84 -4.85
CA ARG A 260 -9.02 -6.62 -6.19
C ARG A 260 -9.29 -7.94 -6.88
N LYS A 261 -10.44 -8.04 -7.55
CA LYS A 261 -10.76 -9.22 -8.35
C LYS A 261 -9.85 -9.30 -9.59
N GLY A 262 -9.39 -10.50 -9.86
CA GLY A 262 -8.70 -10.87 -11.09
C GLY A 262 -9.28 -12.16 -11.63
N GLU A 263 -9.04 -12.44 -12.89
CA GLU A 263 -9.45 -13.68 -13.52
C GLU A 263 -8.82 -14.90 -12.80
N GLY A 264 -9.64 -15.89 -12.45
CA GLY A 264 -9.18 -17.09 -11.74
C GLY A 264 -8.81 -16.88 -10.26
N LYS A 265 -9.21 -15.73 -9.66
CA LYS A 265 -8.89 -15.40 -8.29
C LYS A 265 -10.15 -15.25 -7.42
N ASP A 266 -10.43 -16.24 -6.59
CA ASP A 266 -11.55 -16.22 -5.66
C ASP A 266 -11.18 -15.75 -4.26
N ILE A 267 -9.95 -16.03 -3.82
CA ILE A 267 -9.46 -15.77 -2.47
C ILE A 267 -8.11 -15.04 -2.54
N ALA A 268 -7.98 -14.03 -1.68
CA ALA A 268 -6.71 -13.39 -1.38
C ALA A 268 -6.26 -13.76 0.04
N THR A 269 -4.97 -14.04 0.23
CA THR A 269 -4.41 -14.41 1.53
C THR A 269 -3.31 -13.42 1.95
N LEU A 270 -3.44 -12.88 3.16
CA LEU A 270 -2.37 -12.16 3.83
C LEU A 270 -1.63 -13.09 4.80
N TYR A 271 -0.33 -13.18 4.65
CA TYR A 271 0.58 -13.76 5.63
C TYR A 271 1.26 -12.62 6.40
N ASP A 272 0.85 -12.42 7.63
CA ASP A 272 1.37 -11.37 8.52
C ASP A 272 2.45 -11.96 9.41
N ILE A 273 3.72 -11.66 9.10
CA ILE A 273 4.86 -12.13 9.90
C ILE A 273 4.99 -11.23 11.13
N ALA A 274 4.78 -11.81 12.28
CA ALA A 274 4.86 -11.15 13.57
C ALA A 274 5.90 -11.82 14.45
N ASP A 275 6.49 -11.06 15.37
CA ASP A 275 7.63 -11.50 16.15
C ASP A 275 7.37 -11.31 17.65
N ASP A 276 7.51 -12.39 18.42
CA ASP A 276 7.42 -12.39 19.88
C ASP A 276 8.78 -12.74 20.48
N ILE A 277 9.42 -11.73 21.10
CA ILE A 277 10.76 -11.81 21.68
C ILE A 277 10.65 -11.65 23.20
N GLY A 278 9.86 -12.51 23.84
CA GLY A 278 9.65 -12.46 25.29
C GLY A 278 8.45 -11.63 25.76
N GLY A 279 7.50 -11.31 24.87
CA GLY A 279 6.17 -10.81 25.24
C GLY A 279 6.00 -9.30 25.34
N GLN A 280 7.06 -8.49 25.27
CA GLN A 280 6.98 -7.02 25.43
C GLN A 280 7.77 -6.21 24.40
N ASN A 281 8.14 -6.80 23.30
CA ASN A 281 8.92 -6.14 22.26
C ASN A 281 8.11 -5.14 21.42
N TYR A 282 8.80 -4.22 20.74
CA TYR A 282 8.19 -3.13 19.96
C TYR A 282 7.33 -3.65 18.79
N THR A 283 7.81 -4.64 18.07
CA THR A 283 7.11 -5.16 16.89
C THR A 283 5.89 -6.00 17.26
N LEU A 284 5.84 -6.58 18.46
CA LEU A 284 4.64 -7.22 18.98
C LEU A 284 3.53 -6.19 19.26
N LYS A 285 3.90 -4.98 19.73
CA LYS A 285 2.92 -3.88 19.84
C LYS A 285 2.39 -3.46 18.46
N HIS A 286 3.23 -3.47 17.44
CA HIS A 286 2.79 -3.23 16.07
C HIS A 286 1.81 -4.31 15.55
N LEU A 287 1.97 -5.57 15.97
CA LEU A 287 0.98 -6.60 15.69
C LEU A 287 -0.37 -6.26 16.31
N ASN A 288 -0.39 -5.81 17.58
CA ASN A 288 -1.64 -5.43 18.24
C ASN A 288 -2.37 -4.31 17.47
N GLU A 289 -1.64 -3.32 16.96
CA GLU A 289 -2.22 -2.27 16.10
C GLU A 289 -2.82 -2.87 14.81
N ARG A 290 -2.14 -3.82 14.17
CA ARG A 290 -2.69 -4.49 12.98
C ARG A 290 -3.92 -5.33 13.30
N VAL A 291 -3.92 -6.05 14.42
CA VAL A 291 -5.07 -6.85 14.86
C VAL A 291 -6.29 -5.96 15.16
N ASN A 292 -6.10 -4.78 15.74
CA ASN A 292 -7.16 -3.80 15.91
C ASN A 292 -7.77 -3.40 14.55
N ILE A 293 -6.92 -3.14 13.56
CA ILE A 293 -7.38 -2.83 12.19
C ILE A 293 -8.18 -4.01 11.61
N TYR A 294 -7.70 -5.25 11.76
CA TYR A 294 -8.40 -6.43 11.26
C TYR A 294 -9.79 -6.60 11.91
N ASN A 295 -9.90 -6.33 13.21
CA ASN A 295 -11.17 -6.38 13.92
C ASN A 295 -12.13 -5.26 13.47
N GLU A 296 -11.65 -4.03 13.29
CA GLU A 296 -12.44 -2.89 12.83
C GLU A 296 -13.00 -3.11 11.41
N GLU A 297 -12.20 -3.73 10.53
CA GLU A 297 -12.59 -4.06 9.16
C GLU A 297 -13.37 -5.39 9.05
N ASN A 298 -13.62 -6.08 10.18
CA ASN A 298 -14.25 -7.41 10.26
C ASN A 298 -13.51 -8.51 9.47
N PHE A 299 -12.19 -8.37 9.30
CA PHE A 299 -11.39 -9.41 8.65
C PHE A 299 -11.20 -10.61 9.59
N LYS A 300 -11.42 -11.80 9.06
CA LYS A 300 -11.13 -13.04 9.78
C LYS A 300 -9.65 -13.35 9.74
N TYR A 301 -9.07 -13.67 10.89
CA TYR A 301 -7.67 -14.06 10.99
C TYR A 301 -7.49 -15.29 11.89
N GLU A 302 -6.41 -16.01 11.65
CA GLU A 302 -5.91 -17.09 12.50
C GLU A 302 -4.47 -16.79 12.93
N VAL A 303 -4.09 -17.19 14.14
CA VAL A 303 -2.72 -17.03 14.66
C VAL A 303 -2.05 -18.40 14.71
N ILE A 304 -0.95 -18.51 13.97
CA ILE A 304 -0.13 -19.71 13.88
C ILE A 304 1.19 -19.43 14.58
N LYS A 305 1.46 -20.13 15.68
CA LYS A 305 2.73 -20.00 16.42
C LYS A 305 3.81 -20.79 15.69
N VAL A 306 4.93 -20.13 15.40
CA VAL A 306 6.09 -20.72 14.74
C VAL A 306 7.31 -20.60 15.68
N ASN A 307 7.84 -21.72 16.11
CA ASN A 307 9.09 -21.72 16.86
C ASN A 307 10.26 -21.60 15.89
N LEU A 308 10.98 -20.50 15.94
CA LEU A 308 12.18 -20.32 15.15
C LEU A 308 13.30 -21.18 15.76
N ARG A 309 13.93 -22.01 14.94
CA ARG A 309 15.14 -22.70 15.36
C ARG A 309 16.22 -21.65 15.56
N ALA A 310 16.99 -21.79 16.64
CA ALA A 310 18.20 -20.99 16.85
C ALA A 310 19.06 -21.11 15.58
N GLY A 311 19.38 -19.97 14.97
CA GLY A 311 20.14 -19.89 13.74
C GLY A 311 21.62 -20.09 13.98
#